data_2a055b6e2b160a55e1f83864eab24a04
#
_entry.id   2a055b6e2b160a55e1f83864eab24a04
#
_cell.length_a   1.000
_cell.length_b   1.000
_cell.length_c   1.000
_cell.angle_alpha   90.00
_cell.angle_beta   90.00
_cell.angle_gamma   90.00
#
_symmetry.space_group_name_H-M   'P 1'
#
loop_
_entity.id
_entity.type
_entity.pdbx_description
1 polymer ?
#
loop_
_entity_poly.entity_id
_entity_poly.type
_entity_poly.pdbx_seq_one_letter_code
_entity_poly.pdbx_strand_id
1 'polypeptide(L)'
;MSAAHEHSHAPASYSSAFAIGIALNTLFVAVEAFYGWKINSLALLADAGHNLSDVAGLILAWGGALAGRLRPDDRHTYGWKRATILAAFINAMLLLVAMGSLAWEAIDRLNSPQPIEGVTIMVVAGLGIVIN
;
A
#
# COMPACT_ATOMS: atom_id res chain seq x y z
N MET A 1 -35.26 -36.28 8.98
CA MET A 1 -33.92 -35.84 9.41
C MET A 1 -33.13 -35.49 8.15
N SER A 2 -33.12 -34.24 7.77
CA SER A 2 -32.48 -33.77 6.53
C SER A 2 -31.18 -33.10 6.89
N ALA A 3 -30.05 -33.71 6.49
CA ALA A 3 -28.72 -33.16 6.71
C ALA A 3 -28.49 -32.05 5.66
N ALA A 4 -28.44 -30.81 6.11
CA ALA A 4 -28.01 -29.69 5.31
C ALA A 4 -26.51 -29.79 5.11
N HIS A 5 -26.08 -30.13 3.89
CA HIS A 5 -24.68 -29.96 3.47
C HIS A 5 -24.42 -28.46 3.25
N GLU A 6 -23.81 -27.81 4.21
CA GLU A 6 -23.21 -26.48 4.03
C GLU A 6 -21.96 -26.63 3.15
N HIS A 7 -22.10 -26.37 1.87
CA HIS A 7 -20.98 -26.19 0.97
C HIS A 7 -20.38 -24.82 1.22
N SER A 8 -19.35 -24.74 2.06
CA SER A 8 -18.53 -23.56 2.18
C SER A 8 -17.66 -23.44 0.92
N HIS A 9 -18.16 -22.73 -0.08
CA HIS A 9 -17.39 -22.31 -1.23
C HIS A 9 -16.55 -21.09 -0.87
N ALA A 10 -15.46 -21.27 -0.13
CA ALA A 10 -14.40 -20.29 -0.07
C ALA A 10 -13.55 -20.46 -1.34
N PRO A 11 -13.60 -19.51 -2.30
CA PRO A 11 -12.86 -19.68 -3.54
C PRO A 11 -11.35 -19.65 -3.25
N ALA A 12 -10.63 -20.67 -3.72
CA ALA A 12 -9.16 -20.74 -3.66
C ALA A 12 -8.44 -19.61 -4.44
N SER A 13 -9.20 -18.78 -5.18
CA SER A 13 -8.69 -17.72 -6.05
C SER A 13 -8.35 -16.40 -5.33
N TYR A 14 -8.81 -16.18 -4.09
CA TYR A 14 -8.52 -14.93 -3.39
C TYR A 14 -7.02 -14.71 -3.10
N SER A 15 -6.27 -15.78 -2.85
CA SER A 15 -4.84 -15.67 -2.53
C SER A 15 -4.01 -15.21 -3.74
N SER A 16 -4.32 -15.70 -4.94
CA SER A 16 -3.60 -15.31 -6.17
C SER A 16 -3.98 -13.89 -6.62
N ALA A 17 -5.25 -13.50 -6.52
CA ALA A 17 -5.68 -12.15 -6.84
C ALA A 17 -5.04 -11.10 -5.93
N PHE A 18 -4.98 -11.37 -4.61
CA PHE A 18 -4.27 -10.52 -3.65
C PHE A 18 -2.77 -10.42 -3.97
N ALA A 19 -2.11 -11.54 -4.27
CA ALA A 19 -0.70 -11.54 -4.60
C ALA A 19 -0.39 -10.74 -5.87
N ILE A 20 -1.23 -10.87 -6.90
CA ILE A 20 -1.11 -10.10 -8.14
C ILE A 20 -1.34 -8.60 -7.87
N GLY A 21 -2.38 -8.25 -7.11
CA GLY A 21 -2.65 -6.87 -6.73
C GLY A 21 -1.49 -6.22 -5.97
N ILE A 22 -0.95 -6.92 -4.97
CA ILE A 22 0.23 -6.45 -4.22
C ILE A 22 1.44 -6.28 -5.15
N ALA A 23 1.69 -7.25 -6.04
CA ALA A 23 2.82 -7.20 -6.96
C ALA A 23 2.72 -6.02 -7.94
N LEU A 24 1.54 -5.81 -8.55
CA LEU A 24 1.28 -4.71 -9.48
C LEU A 24 1.40 -3.35 -8.79
N ASN A 25 0.78 -3.18 -7.62
CA ASN A 25 0.88 -1.94 -6.86
C ASN A 25 2.32 -1.68 -6.39
N THR A 26 3.04 -2.69 -5.92
CA THR A 26 4.45 -2.54 -5.51
C THR A 26 5.34 -2.12 -6.69
N LEU A 27 5.14 -2.74 -7.86
CA LEU A 27 5.86 -2.35 -9.07
C LEU A 27 5.53 -0.92 -9.48
N PHE A 28 4.27 -0.53 -9.42
CA PHE A 28 3.83 0.81 -9.75
C PHE A 28 4.44 1.86 -8.80
N VAL A 29 4.39 1.62 -7.50
CA VAL A 29 5.05 2.47 -6.48
C VAL A 29 6.54 2.64 -6.77
N ALA A 30 7.23 1.57 -7.17
CA ALA A 30 8.65 1.66 -7.53
C ALA A 30 8.87 2.55 -8.75
N VAL A 31 8.01 2.46 -9.77
CA VAL A 31 8.05 3.32 -10.96
C VAL A 31 7.76 4.77 -10.61
N GLU A 32 6.73 5.05 -9.82
CA GLU A 32 6.40 6.41 -9.38
C GLU A 32 7.52 7.04 -8.55
N ALA A 33 8.06 6.30 -7.58
CA ALA A 33 9.16 6.78 -6.76
C ALA A 33 10.41 7.07 -7.60
N PHE A 34 10.73 6.20 -8.55
CA PHE A 34 11.88 6.37 -9.45
C PHE A 34 11.72 7.63 -10.32
N TYR A 35 10.58 7.77 -10.99
CA TYR A 35 10.34 8.95 -11.84
C TYR A 35 10.17 10.22 -11.00
N GLY A 36 9.48 10.14 -9.87
CA GLY A 36 9.33 11.26 -8.93
C GLY A 36 10.68 11.79 -8.49
N TRP A 37 11.60 10.91 -8.13
CA TRP A 37 12.98 11.29 -7.78
C TRP A 37 13.76 11.83 -8.99
N LYS A 38 13.69 11.15 -10.14
CA LYS A 38 14.45 11.50 -11.34
C LYS A 38 14.09 12.88 -11.88
N ILE A 39 12.81 13.22 -11.92
CA ILE A 39 12.32 14.51 -12.44
C ILE A 39 12.04 15.53 -11.31
N ASN A 40 12.43 15.20 -10.10
CA ASN A 40 12.24 16.03 -8.91
C ASN A 40 10.76 16.45 -8.68
N SER A 41 9.83 15.54 -8.93
CA SER A 41 8.39 15.77 -8.79
C SER A 41 7.88 15.35 -7.40
N LEU A 42 7.54 16.34 -6.58
CA LEU A 42 6.92 16.07 -5.27
C LEU A 42 5.55 15.41 -5.40
N ALA A 43 4.80 15.70 -6.47
CA ALA A 43 3.49 15.10 -6.69
C ALA A 43 3.60 13.58 -6.85
N LEU A 44 4.53 13.09 -7.71
CA LEU A 44 4.77 11.66 -7.88
C LEU A 44 5.34 11.00 -6.61
N LEU A 45 6.20 11.70 -5.87
CA LEU A 45 6.73 11.18 -4.61
C LEU A 45 5.65 11.08 -3.53
N ALA A 46 4.73 12.04 -3.48
CA ALA A 46 3.59 12.01 -2.56
C ALA A 46 2.64 10.85 -2.91
N ASP A 47 2.36 10.66 -4.21
CA ASP A 47 1.51 9.57 -4.69
C ASP A 47 2.14 8.20 -4.43
N ALA A 48 3.43 8.04 -4.72
CA ALA A 48 4.19 6.84 -4.38
C ALA A 48 4.14 6.52 -2.88
N GLY A 49 4.26 7.54 -2.01
CA GLY A 49 4.15 7.36 -0.56
C GLY A 49 2.76 6.91 -0.12
N HIS A 50 1.70 7.45 -0.73
CA HIS A 50 0.33 7.04 -0.47
C HIS A 50 0.09 5.59 -0.91
N ASN A 51 0.43 5.27 -2.16
CA ASN A 51 0.31 3.93 -2.71
C ASN A 51 1.14 2.88 -1.96
N LEU A 52 2.31 3.26 -1.43
CA LEU A 52 3.10 2.40 -0.56
C LEU A 52 2.36 2.06 0.75
N SER A 53 1.63 3.02 1.31
CA SER A 53 0.78 2.79 2.50
C SER A 53 -0.35 1.81 2.19
N ASP A 54 -0.96 1.89 1.01
CA ASP A 54 -2.00 0.98 0.56
C ASP A 54 -1.46 -0.45 0.38
N VAL A 55 -0.28 -0.59 -0.24
CA VAL A 55 0.43 -1.89 -0.35
C VAL A 55 0.68 -2.49 1.04
N ALA A 56 1.15 -1.68 2.00
CA ALA A 56 1.35 -2.14 3.37
C ALA A 56 0.03 -2.60 4.02
N GLY A 57 -1.07 -1.86 3.80
CA GLY A 57 -2.41 -2.24 4.25
C GLY A 57 -2.87 -3.58 3.65
N LEU A 58 -2.66 -3.79 2.35
CA LEU A 58 -2.98 -5.05 1.67
C LEU A 58 -2.16 -6.22 2.22
N ILE A 59 -0.86 -6.04 2.45
CA ILE A 59 0.01 -7.06 3.04
C ILE A 59 -0.45 -7.42 4.45
N LEU A 60 -0.81 -6.42 5.26
CA LEU A 60 -1.34 -6.64 6.61
C LEU A 60 -2.68 -7.38 6.59
N ALA A 61 -3.58 -7.02 5.68
CA ALA A 61 -4.88 -7.68 5.52
C ALA A 61 -4.70 -9.13 5.07
N TRP A 62 -3.82 -9.37 4.10
CA TRP A 62 -3.51 -10.72 3.62
C TRP A 62 -2.84 -11.58 4.69
N GLY A 63 -1.84 -11.02 5.37
CA GLY A 63 -1.17 -11.69 6.50
C GLY A 63 -2.13 -12.01 7.64
N GLY A 64 -3.05 -11.09 7.97
CA GLY A 64 -4.11 -11.31 8.95
C GLY A 64 -5.08 -12.42 8.55
N ALA A 65 -5.48 -12.47 7.27
CA ALA A 65 -6.33 -13.54 6.74
C ALA A 65 -5.63 -14.90 6.74
N LEU A 66 -4.32 -14.93 6.47
CA LEU A 66 -3.51 -16.15 6.54
C LEU A 66 -3.36 -16.64 7.98
N ALA A 67 -3.06 -15.73 8.90
CA ALA A 67 -2.94 -16.03 10.33
C ALA A 67 -4.26 -16.54 10.93
N GLY A 68 -5.41 -16.03 10.46
CA GLY A 68 -6.73 -16.51 10.88
C GLY A 68 -7.07 -17.94 10.42
N ARG A 69 -6.33 -18.50 9.44
CA ARG A 69 -6.45 -19.89 9.00
C ARG A 69 -5.60 -20.87 9.83
N LEU A 70 -4.62 -20.35 10.56
CA LEU A 70 -3.83 -21.15 11.50
C LEU A 70 -4.70 -21.46 12.71
N ARG A 71 -4.69 -22.74 13.15
CA ARG A 71 -5.45 -23.17 14.33
C ARG A 71 -5.08 -22.28 15.52
N PRO A 72 -6.06 -21.78 16.27
CA PRO A 72 -5.79 -21.04 17.50
C PRO A 72 -4.97 -21.92 18.46
N ASP A 73 -3.76 -21.53 18.75
CA ASP A 73 -2.99 -22.08 19.85
C ASP A 73 -3.26 -21.18 21.06
N ASP A 74 -3.65 -21.75 22.21
CA ASP A 74 -4.11 -21.03 23.40
C ASP A 74 -3.12 -19.97 23.94
N ARG A 75 -1.89 -19.98 23.43
CA ARG A 75 -0.81 -19.08 23.82
C ARG A 75 -0.62 -17.87 22.92
N HIS A 76 -1.15 -17.83 21.67
CA HIS A 76 -0.77 -16.84 20.67
C HIS A 76 -1.92 -15.97 20.11
N THR A 77 -3.15 -16.24 20.49
CA THR A 77 -4.35 -15.58 19.94
C THR A 77 -4.37 -14.05 20.15
N TYR A 78 -3.79 -13.56 21.24
CA TYR A 78 -3.71 -12.11 21.53
C TYR A 78 -2.49 -11.41 20.92
N GLY A 79 -1.39 -12.14 20.70
CA GLY A 79 -0.13 -11.56 20.19
C GLY A 79 -0.23 -11.08 18.74
N TRP A 80 -0.86 -11.85 17.86
CA TRP A 80 -0.98 -11.52 16.43
C TRP A 80 -1.87 -10.30 16.16
N LYS A 81 -2.98 -10.14 16.89
CA LYS A 81 -3.84 -8.96 16.80
C LYS A 81 -3.10 -7.68 17.21
N ARG A 82 -2.25 -7.75 18.23
CA ARG A 82 -1.44 -6.60 18.66
C ARG A 82 -0.34 -6.26 17.66
N ALA A 83 0.27 -7.25 17.02
CA ALA A 83 1.29 -7.05 16.01
C ALA A 83 0.73 -6.33 14.78
N THR A 84 -0.47 -6.67 14.30
CA THR A 84 -1.11 -5.99 13.16
C THR A 84 -1.46 -4.54 13.51
N ILE A 85 -1.96 -4.27 14.71
CA ILE A 85 -2.27 -2.90 15.17
C ILE A 85 -0.97 -2.07 15.26
N LEU A 86 0.09 -2.64 15.83
CA LEU A 86 1.37 -1.96 15.94
C LEU A 86 1.99 -1.68 14.56
N ALA A 87 1.92 -2.65 13.65
CA ALA A 87 2.40 -2.48 12.28
C ALA A 87 1.62 -1.39 11.54
N ALA A 88 0.28 -1.36 11.65
CA ALA A 88 -0.55 -0.30 11.09
C ALA A 88 -0.21 1.08 11.68
N PHE A 89 0.02 1.14 12.99
CA PHE A 89 0.42 2.38 13.66
C PHE A 89 1.79 2.87 13.17
N ILE A 90 2.78 1.99 13.07
CA ILE A 90 4.12 2.32 12.55
C ILE A 90 4.01 2.80 11.10
N ASN A 91 3.24 2.11 10.25
CA ASN A 91 3.01 2.53 8.87
C ASN A 91 2.40 3.95 8.79
N ALA A 92 1.38 4.23 9.61
CA ALA A 92 0.76 5.56 9.67
C ALA A 92 1.75 6.65 10.14
N MET A 93 2.60 6.35 11.11
CA MET A 93 3.63 7.26 11.58
C MET A 93 4.70 7.52 10.51
N LEU A 94 5.15 6.51 9.79
CA LEU A 94 6.10 6.65 8.68
C LEU A 94 5.50 7.50 7.56
N LEU A 95 4.23 7.26 7.21
CA LEU A 95 3.51 8.05 6.22
C LEU A 95 3.40 9.52 6.66
N LEU A 96 3.06 9.76 7.93
CA LEU A 96 2.98 11.12 8.47
C LEU A 96 4.31 11.88 8.37
N VAL A 97 5.42 11.21 8.69
CA VAL A 97 6.77 11.79 8.57
C VAL A 97 7.10 12.07 7.10
N ALA A 98 6.83 11.11 6.21
CA ALA A 98 7.09 11.27 4.78
C ALA A 98 6.26 12.42 4.18
N MET A 99 4.96 12.48 4.46
CA MET A 99 4.08 13.56 4.00
C MET A 99 4.45 14.90 4.60
N GLY A 100 4.86 14.93 5.87
CA GLY A 100 5.37 16.14 6.52
C GLY A 100 6.63 16.68 5.86
N SER A 101 7.58 15.81 5.49
CA SER A 101 8.80 16.21 4.78
C SER A 101 8.51 16.74 3.37
N LEU A 102 7.58 16.10 2.65
CA LEU A 102 7.13 16.57 1.34
C LEU A 102 6.40 17.93 1.42
N ALA A 103 5.58 18.12 2.45
CA ALA A 103 4.91 19.40 2.70
C ALA A 103 5.91 20.50 2.97
N TRP A 104 6.95 20.23 3.76
CA TRP A 104 8.03 21.17 4.00
C TRP A 104 8.77 21.56 2.70
N GLU A 105 9.15 20.56 1.92
CA GLU A 105 9.79 20.75 0.61
C GLU A 105 8.90 21.54 -0.35
N ALA A 106 7.57 21.29 -0.35
CA ALA A 106 6.62 22.04 -1.17
C ALA A 106 6.57 23.52 -0.78
N ILE A 107 6.62 23.83 0.52
CA ILE A 107 6.69 25.22 1.01
C ILE A 107 7.98 25.89 0.55
N ASP A 108 9.11 25.20 0.64
CA ASP A 108 10.40 25.74 0.19
C ASP A 108 10.41 26.04 -1.32
N ARG A 109 9.77 25.20 -2.13
CA ARG A 109 9.61 25.38 -3.59
C ARG A 109 8.70 26.55 -3.98
N LEU A 110 7.85 27.06 -3.10
CA LEU A 110 7.11 28.29 -3.36
C LEU A 110 8.06 29.49 -3.51
N ASN A 111 9.19 29.47 -2.80
CA ASN A 111 10.21 30.52 -2.89
C ASN A 111 11.22 30.27 -4.01
N SER A 112 11.37 29.03 -4.47
CA SER A 112 12.33 28.63 -5.49
C SER A 112 11.69 27.64 -6.49
N PRO A 113 10.81 28.13 -7.40
CA PRO A 113 10.10 27.27 -8.35
C PRO A 113 11.06 26.45 -9.20
N GLN A 114 10.82 25.12 -9.27
CA GLN A 114 11.61 24.22 -10.09
C GLN A 114 10.88 23.92 -11.41
N PRO A 115 11.62 23.69 -12.52
CA PRO A 115 11.02 23.30 -13.77
C PRO A 115 10.31 21.95 -13.62
N ILE A 116 9.10 21.83 -14.20
CA ILE A 116 8.26 20.66 -14.09
C ILE A 116 8.21 19.94 -15.44
N GLU A 117 8.55 18.64 -15.47
CA GLU A 117 8.34 17.76 -16.62
C GLU A 117 6.89 17.26 -16.66
N GLY A 118 5.95 18.13 -17.05
CA GLY A 118 4.52 17.84 -17.02
C GLY A 118 4.09 16.62 -17.82
N VAL A 119 4.73 16.33 -18.96
CA VAL A 119 4.42 15.17 -19.80
C VAL A 119 4.75 13.86 -19.07
N THR A 120 5.92 13.78 -18.43
CA THR A 120 6.31 12.60 -17.66
C THR A 120 5.34 12.35 -16.49
N ILE A 121 4.95 13.42 -15.79
CA ILE A 121 3.96 13.32 -14.70
C ILE A 121 2.63 12.81 -15.21
N MET A 122 2.11 13.36 -16.31
CA MET A 122 0.83 12.94 -16.90
C MET A 122 0.83 11.48 -17.34
N VAL A 123 1.93 11.00 -17.95
CA VAL A 123 2.04 9.60 -18.37
C VAL A 123 2.07 8.67 -17.17
N VAL A 124 2.90 8.95 -16.16
CA VAL A 124 3.02 8.10 -14.97
C VAL A 124 1.71 8.10 -14.18
N ALA A 125 1.10 9.27 -13.95
CA ALA A 125 -0.19 9.38 -13.27
C ALA A 125 -1.32 8.68 -14.04
N GLY A 126 -1.32 8.78 -15.39
CA GLY A 126 -2.28 8.08 -16.24
C GLY A 126 -2.17 6.56 -16.14
N LEU A 127 -0.95 6.02 -16.04
CA LEU A 127 -0.74 4.59 -15.76
C LEU A 127 -1.26 4.21 -14.37
N GLY A 128 -1.07 5.08 -13.38
CA GLY A 128 -1.60 4.89 -12.03
C GLY A 128 -3.13 4.72 -12.00
N ILE A 129 -3.85 5.58 -12.70
CA ILE A 129 -5.32 5.50 -12.81
C ILE A 129 -5.80 4.15 -13.39
N VAL A 130 -5.02 3.56 -14.30
CA VAL A 130 -5.37 2.28 -14.93
C VAL A 130 -5.05 1.09 -14.01
N ILE A 131 -4.01 1.19 -13.21
CA ILE A 131 -3.53 0.10 -12.35
C ILE A 131 -4.29 0.07 -11.01
N ASN A 132 -4.62 1.23 -10.49
CA ASN A 132 -5.29 1.38 -9.19
C ASN A 132 -6.82 1.38 -9.38
#